data_e15934a90ab2bbf832090582fd8d4319
#
_entry.id   e15934a90ab2bbf832090582fd8d4319
#
_cell.length_a   1.000
_cell.length_b   1.000
_cell.length_c   1.000
_cell.angle_alpha   90.00
_cell.angle_beta   90.00
_cell.angle_gamma   90.00
#
_symmetry.space_group_name_H-M   'P 1'
#
loop_
_entity.id
_entity.type
_entity.pdbx_description
1 polymer ?
#
loop_
_entity_poly.entity_id
_entity_poly.type
_entity_poly.pdbx_seq_one_letter_code
_entity_poly.pdbx_strand_id
1 'polypeptide(L)'
;MYYYKKASSYILERYADVSDREVAEKYVDQMKLNLKMFLSPEEIEAQIDLAPEGYRFVRQLVLPDGSATFLRLYNDMFVHPMEAEVSAALKRLIMEVPKVACLTGHGERDMNNVGDRDYYAFAKNPTFRYALVNNGFDVIAYRMTEGEEIPEDIRILVIADVKQPLTESELEKIDRYVARGGNLLIAGEPGRQEVMNPLVERFGVQFMPGVLVQPSRDFDPDLIRGELTKDATEMSLNYADLQKKKRVITMPGATALNYTMDKGFMVRPVLTTHDTGCWNEIETRDLLNEPVELNPVAGEKEGVYPIALALSRKMGNREQRIIVLGDADCISNSELMMYRKGIKASNFSLITESFRWLTDGEFPVNTRRPDPADTSISLELSSMKWVKVMFVGILPLLLIGCGILIWHRRRGR
;
A
#
# COMPACT_ATOMS: atom_id res chain seq x y z
N MET A 1 -11.90 -28.56 -0.71
CA MET A 1 -12.14 -27.68 0.44
C MET A 1 -11.69 -28.42 1.68
N TYR A 2 -11.10 -27.76 2.66
CA TYR A 2 -10.35 -28.35 3.75
C TYR A 2 -11.02 -28.02 5.10
N TYR A 3 -11.00 -28.88 6.07
CA TYR A 3 -11.48 -28.58 7.42
C TYR A 3 -10.33 -28.40 8.42
N TYR A 4 -10.59 -27.65 9.48
CA TYR A 4 -9.57 -27.03 10.33
C TYR A 4 -8.61 -28.03 10.98
N LYS A 5 -7.31 -27.70 10.90
CA LYS A 5 -6.23 -28.25 11.74
C LYS A 5 -5.89 -27.34 12.92
N LYS A 6 -6.10 -26.03 12.80
CA LYS A 6 -6.00 -25.03 13.88
C LYS A 6 -7.18 -24.09 13.80
N ALA A 7 -8.11 -24.24 14.71
CA ALA A 7 -9.21 -23.30 14.87
C ALA A 7 -8.75 -22.00 15.56
N SER A 8 -9.49 -20.91 15.38
CA SER A 8 -9.28 -19.67 16.15
C SER A 8 -9.50 -19.92 17.65
N SER A 9 -8.90 -19.08 18.51
CA SER A 9 -9.07 -19.18 19.97
C SER A 9 -10.54 -19.25 20.39
N TYR A 10 -11.41 -18.46 19.77
CA TYR A 10 -12.85 -18.50 20.01
C TYR A 10 -13.49 -19.86 19.70
N ILE A 11 -13.08 -20.53 18.63
CA ILE A 11 -13.58 -21.86 18.28
C ILE A 11 -13.03 -22.91 19.25
N LEU A 12 -11.76 -22.81 19.62
CA LEU A 12 -11.11 -23.69 20.60
C LEU A 12 -11.77 -23.59 21.98
N GLU A 13 -12.08 -22.38 22.46
CA GLU A 13 -12.78 -22.17 23.71
C GLU A 13 -14.22 -22.73 23.70
N ARG A 14 -14.94 -22.53 22.60
CA ARG A 14 -16.33 -22.97 22.44
C ARG A 14 -16.47 -24.48 22.25
N TYR A 15 -15.44 -25.13 21.73
CA TYR A 15 -15.44 -26.55 21.35
C TYR A 15 -14.20 -27.28 21.92
N ALA A 16 -13.77 -26.92 23.15
CA ALA A 16 -12.55 -27.41 23.77
C ALA A 16 -12.42 -28.94 23.84
N ASP A 17 -13.56 -29.64 23.96
CA ASP A 17 -13.61 -31.09 24.09
C ASP A 17 -14.09 -31.81 22.80
N VAL A 18 -14.05 -31.12 21.66
CA VAL A 18 -14.59 -31.65 20.39
C VAL A 18 -13.47 -31.74 19.38
N SER A 19 -13.37 -32.84 18.65
CA SER A 19 -12.37 -33.00 17.59
C SER A 19 -12.60 -32.03 16.42
N ASP A 20 -11.52 -31.66 15.70
CA ASP A 20 -11.59 -30.79 14.51
C ASP A 20 -12.60 -31.28 13.48
N ARG A 21 -12.69 -32.62 13.33
CA ARG A 21 -13.67 -33.23 12.44
C ARG A 21 -15.11 -33.00 12.88
N GLU A 22 -15.42 -33.18 14.16
CA GLU A 22 -16.77 -32.94 14.69
C GLU A 22 -17.15 -31.47 14.63
N VAL A 23 -16.17 -30.55 14.81
CA VAL A 23 -16.39 -29.11 14.59
C VAL A 23 -16.73 -28.86 13.12
N ALA A 24 -15.97 -29.46 12.19
CA ALA A 24 -16.23 -29.33 10.76
C ALA A 24 -17.60 -29.89 10.37
N GLU A 25 -18.00 -31.05 10.91
CA GLU A 25 -19.33 -31.64 10.68
C GLU A 25 -20.45 -30.70 11.13
N LYS A 26 -20.34 -30.09 12.33
CA LYS A 26 -21.33 -29.11 12.82
C LYS A 26 -21.46 -27.88 11.91
N TYR A 27 -20.32 -27.34 11.41
CA TYR A 27 -20.36 -26.22 10.48
C TYR A 27 -20.95 -26.57 9.13
N VAL A 28 -20.59 -27.74 8.61
CA VAL A 28 -21.12 -28.25 7.34
C VAL A 28 -22.63 -28.43 7.40
N ASP A 29 -23.15 -28.97 8.50
CA ASP A 29 -24.60 -29.14 8.75
C ASP A 29 -25.30 -27.78 8.84
N GLN A 30 -24.74 -26.82 9.59
CA GLN A 30 -25.29 -25.47 9.68
C GLN A 30 -25.37 -24.77 8.31
N MET A 31 -24.35 -24.98 7.46
CA MET A 31 -24.29 -24.40 6.13
C MET A 31 -25.04 -25.24 5.07
N LYS A 32 -25.64 -26.36 5.45
CA LYS A 32 -26.30 -27.32 4.54
C LYS A 32 -25.38 -27.81 3.42
N LEU A 33 -24.11 -28.04 3.74
CA LEU A 33 -23.10 -28.56 2.83
C LEU A 33 -22.93 -30.09 3.04
N ASN A 34 -22.13 -30.71 2.21
CA ASN A 34 -21.78 -32.12 2.36
C ASN A 34 -20.29 -32.26 2.73
N LEU A 35 -19.99 -32.93 3.85
CA LEU A 35 -18.61 -33.12 4.30
C LEU A 35 -17.73 -33.83 3.26
N LYS A 36 -18.30 -34.70 2.43
CA LYS A 36 -17.57 -35.35 1.34
C LYS A 36 -17.00 -34.41 0.28
N MET A 37 -17.41 -33.15 0.27
CA MET A 37 -16.83 -32.11 -0.59
C MET A 37 -15.54 -31.56 -0.03
N PHE A 38 -15.13 -31.93 1.19
CA PHE A 38 -13.95 -31.45 1.89
C PHE A 38 -12.92 -32.57 1.99
N LEU A 39 -11.65 -32.19 1.82
CA LEU A 39 -10.52 -33.06 2.09
C LEU A 39 -10.11 -32.94 3.56
N SER A 40 -9.53 -33.98 4.11
CA SER A 40 -8.94 -33.90 5.46
C SER A 40 -7.68 -33.02 5.49
N PRO A 41 -7.25 -32.56 6.66
CA PRO A 41 -5.99 -31.85 6.78
C PRO A 41 -4.80 -32.59 6.17
N GLU A 42 -4.70 -33.90 6.39
CA GLU A 42 -3.63 -34.76 5.88
C GLU A 42 -3.68 -34.89 4.35
N GLU A 43 -4.87 -34.99 3.76
CA GLU A 43 -5.06 -35.05 2.32
C GLU A 43 -4.69 -33.72 1.64
N ILE A 44 -4.94 -32.57 2.30
CA ILE A 44 -4.54 -31.25 1.79
C ILE A 44 -3.04 -31.06 1.93
N GLU A 45 -2.45 -31.38 3.10
CA GLU A 45 -1.02 -31.21 3.33
C GLU A 45 -0.15 -32.06 2.40
N ALA A 46 -0.68 -33.21 1.97
CA ALA A 46 -0.04 -34.03 0.94
C ALA A 46 -0.01 -33.38 -0.45
N GLN A 47 -0.86 -32.39 -0.70
CA GLN A 47 -0.99 -31.70 -1.99
C GLN A 47 -0.43 -30.29 -1.96
N ILE A 48 -0.61 -29.56 -0.84
CA ILE A 48 -0.30 -28.12 -0.74
C ILE A 48 0.18 -27.81 0.68
N ASP A 49 1.34 -27.12 0.80
CA ASP A 49 1.76 -26.51 2.06
C ASP A 49 0.97 -25.22 2.31
N LEU A 50 0.10 -25.23 3.32
CA LEU A 50 -0.69 -24.07 3.73
C LEU A 50 -0.10 -23.35 4.95
N ALA A 51 1.02 -23.80 5.50
CA ALA A 51 1.65 -23.15 6.65
C ALA A 51 2.04 -21.69 6.37
N PRO A 52 2.60 -21.33 5.20
CA PRO A 52 2.89 -19.95 4.84
C PRO A 52 1.65 -19.05 4.75
N GLU A 53 0.49 -19.65 4.48
CA GLU A 53 -0.81 -18.96 4.40
C GLU A 53 -1.56 -18.95 5.75
N GLY A 54 -0.93 -19.44 6.83
CA GLY A 54 -1.54 -19.52 8.16
C GLY A 54 -2.76 -20.43 8.21
N TYR A 55 -2.82 -21.48 7.39
CA TYR A 55 -3.94 -22.42 7.22
C TYR A 55 -5.27 -21.72 6.89
N ARG A 56 -5.21 -20.59 6.20
CA ARG A 56 -6.40 -19.84 5.79
C ARG A 56 -7.00 -20.42 4.51
N PHE A 57 -8.24 -20.08 4.26
CA PHE A 57 -8.85 -20.35 2.96
C PHE A 57 -8.17 -19.50 1.88
N VAL A 58 -7.59 -20.18 0.91
CA VAL A 58 -6.99 -19.59 -0.29
C VAL A 58 -7.50 -20.34 -1.53
N ARG A 59 -7.42 -19.68 -2.67
CA ARG A 59 -7.55 -20.34 -3.98
C ARG A 59 -6.17 -20.49 -4.58
N GLN A 60 -5.97 -21.54 -5.34
CA GLN A 60 -4.73 -21.75 -6.07
C GLN A 60 -5.02 -21.66 -7.58
N LEU A 61 -4.20 -20.88 -8.27
CA LEU A 61 -4.09 -20.91 -9.72
C LEU A 61 -2.96 -21.86 -10.07
N VAL A 62 -3.23 -22.84 -10.93
CA VAL A 62 -2.26 -23.86 -11.35
C VAL A 62 -2.22 -23.87 -12.87
N LEU A 63 -1.01 -23.78 -13.43
CA LEU A 63 -0.78 -23.94 -14.86
C LEU A 63 -0.63 -25.43 -15.23
N PRO A 64 -0.75 -25.78 -16.53
CA PRO A 64 -0.57 -27.17 -16.98
C PRO A 64 0.81 -27.78 -16.69
N ASP A 65 1.84 -26.95 -16.53
CA ASP A 65 3.21 -27.37 -16.16
C ASP A 65 3.39 -27.61 -14.64
N GLY A 66 2.32 -27.39 -13.84
CA GLY A 66 2.34 -27.56 -12.39
C GLY A 66 2.75 -26.33 -11.60
N SER A 67 3.18 -25.26 -12.25
CA SER A 67 3.45 -23.99 -11.56
C SER A 67 2.18 -23.41 -10.94
N ALA A 68 2.27 -22.91 -9.72
CA ALA A 68 1.11 -22.50 -8.95
C ALA A 68 1.35 -21.21 -8.15
N THR A 69 0.27 -20.47 -7.93
CA THR A 69 0.25 -19.30 -7.04
C THR A 69 -1.07 -19.21 -6.29
N PHE A 70 -1.08 -18.46 -5.17
CA PHE A 70 -2.28 -18.30 -4.36
C PHE A 70 -3.06 -17.02 -4.72
N LEU A 71 -4.37 -17.14 -4.73
CA LEU A 71 -5.33 -16.03 -4.68
C LEU A 71 -5.96 -15.99 -3.30
N ARG A 72 -5.62 -14.95 -2.55
CA ARG A 72 -5.97 -14.80 -1.13
C ARG A 72 -7.33 -14.14 -0.94
N LEU A 73 -7.86 -14.23 0.27
CA LEU A 73 -8.98 -13.43 0.75
C LEU A 73 -8.46 -12.30 1.63
N TYR A 74 -9.13 -11.16 1.60
CA TYR A 74 -8.71 -9.93 2.27
C TYR A 74 -9.66 -9.54 3.40
N ASN A 75 -9.12 -8.86 4.40
CA ASN A 75 -9.88 -8.34 5.55
C ASN A 75 -10.44 -6.94 5.25
N ASP A 76 -11.04 -6.77 4.09
CA ASP A 76 -11.70 -5.55 3.68
C ASP A 76 -13.13 -5.80 3.20
N MET A 77 -13.85 -4.73 2.84
CA MET A 77 -15.24 -4.79 2.39
C MET A 77 -15.45 -5.69 1.16
N PHE A 78 -14.45 -5.85 0.31
CA PHE A 78 -14.56 -6.64 -0.93
C PHE A 78 -14.18 -8.11 -0.76
N VAL A 79 -13.53 -8.48 0.32
CA VAL A 79 -13.11 -9.84 0.71
C VAL A 79 -12.36 -10.61 -0.39
N HIS A 80 -12.92 -10.72 -1.58
CA HIS A 80 -12.37 -11.48 -2.71
C HIS A 80 -11.32 -10.70 -3.52
N PRO A 81 -10.38 -11.39 -4.19
CA PRO A 81 -9.44 -10.74 -5.10
C PRO A 81 -10.18 -10.03 -6.23
N MET A 82 -9.70 -8.85 -6.57
CA MET A 82 -10.16 -8.03 -7.68
C MET A 82 -9.24 -8.20 -8.89
N GLU A 83 -9.49 -7.45 -9.94
CA GLU A 83 -8.74 -7.55 -11.20
C GLU A 83 -7.22 -7.35 -11.02
N ALA A 84 -6.81 -6.47 -10.13
CA ALA A 84 -5.39 -6.18 -9.87
C ALA A 84 -4.68 -7.40 -9.27
N GLU A 85 -5.24 -8.01 -8.23
CA GLU A 85 -4.65 -9.16 -7.55
C GLU A 85 -4.69 -10.42 -8.43
N VAL A 86 -5.77 -10.61 -9.20
CA VAL A 86 -5.83 -11.71 -10.18
C VAL A 86 -4.77 -11.52 -11.26
N SER A 87 -4.61 -10.32 -11.80
CA SER A 87 -3.60 -10.00 -12.81
C SER A 87 -2.18 -10.16 -12.26
N ALA A 88 -1.92 -9.74 -11.02
CA ALA A 88 -0.64 -9.94 -10.36
C ALA A 88 -0.32 -11.43 -10.18
N ALA A 89 -1.31 -12.23 -9.77
CA ALA A 89 -1.15 -13.68 -9.64
C ALA A 89 -0.89 -14.37 -10.99
N LEU A 90 -1.59 -13.98 -12.06
CA LEU A 90 -1.35 -14.49 -13.41
C LEU A 90 0.04 -14.10 -13.92
N LYS A 91 0.48 -12.85 -13.73
CA LYS A 91 1.84 -12.41 -14.09
C LYS A 91 2.89 -13.22 -13.35
N ARG A 92 2.72 -13.48 -12.05
CA ARG A 92 3.63 -14.30 -11.25
C ARG A 92 3.83 -15.72 -11.81
N LEU A 93 2.85 -16.27 -12.48
CA LEU A 93 2.94 -17.62 -13.10
C LEU A 93 3.72 -17.65 -14.41
N ILE A 94 3.85 -16.49 -15.10
CA ILE A 94 4.42 -16.44 -16.46
C ILE A 94 5.69 -15.62 -16.56
N MET A 95 6.09 -14.91 -15.48
CA MET A 95 7.30 -14.09 -15.46
C MET A 95 7.92 -14.02 -14.07
N GLU A 96 9.18 -13.70 -13.99
CA GLU A 96 9.83 -13.38 -12.72
C GLU A 96 9.26 -12.09 -12.14
N VAL A 97 8.90 -12.16 -10.87
CA VAL A 97 8.37 -11.00 -10.14
C VAL A 97 9.52 -10.20 -9.49
N PRO A 98 9.37 -8.87 -9.35
CA PRO A 98 10.39 -8.06 -8.74
C PRO A 98 10.59 -8.43 -7.26
N LYS A 99 11.85 -8.62 -6.88
CA LYS A 99 12.25 -8.89 -5.49
C LYS A 99 12.48 -7.57 -4.76
N VAL A 100 11.81 -7.41 -3.63
CA VAL A 100 11.98 -6.31 -2.67
C VAL A 100 12.73 -6.83 -1.47
N ALA A 101 13.86 -6.21 -1.15
CA ALA A 101 14.64 -6.53 0.03
C ALA A 101 14.48 -5.41 1.07
N CYS A 102 14.09 -5.74 2.29
CA CYS A 102 14.12 -4.82 3.41
C CYS A 102 15.44 -5.01 4.17
N LEU A 103 16.22 -3.94 4.26
CA LEU A 103 17.49 -3.95 4.99
C LEU A 103 17.26 -4.26 6.47
N THR A 104 18.16 -5.05 7.05
CA THR A 104 18.17 -5.40 8.47
C THR A 104 19.60 -5.43 9.00
N GLY A 105 19.77 -5.17 10.28
CA GLY A 105 21.08 -5.24 10.95
C GLY A 105 21.47 -3.96 11.70
N HIS A 106 20.81 -2.83 11.41
CA HIS A 106 21.10 -1.52 12.00
C HIS A 106 19.91 -0.97 12.78
N GLY A 107 18.97 -1.83 13.19
CA GLY A 107 17.78 -1.46 13.96
C GLY A 107 16.63 -0.90 13.11
N GLU A 108 16.62 -1.19 11.82
CA GLU A 108 15.59 -0.80 10.86
C GLU A 108 14.21 -1.36 11.25
N ARG A 109 13.17 -0.90 10.54
CA ARG A 109 11.81 -1.44 10.64
C ARG A 109 11.75 -2.87 10.10
N ASP A 110 11.17 -3.78 10.88
CA ASP A 110 11.12 -5.21 10.52
C ASP A 110 9.84 -5.55 9.75
N MET A 111 10.00 -6.16 8.59
CA MET A 111 8.90 -6.61 7.75
C MET A 111 8.24 -7.93 8.20
N ASN A 112 8.80 -8.61 9.18
CA ASN A 112 8.26 -9.84 9.75
C ASN A 112 7.53 -9.61 11.08
N ASN A 113 7.66 -8.42 11.65
CA ASN A 113 7.13 -8.06 12.95
C ASN A 113 5.77 -7.37 12.83
N VAL A 114 4.86 -7.72 13.74
CA VAL A 114 3.51 -7.14 13.83
C VAL A 114 3.43 -5.96 14.80
N GLY A 115 4.57 -5.49 15.31
CA GLY A 115 4.66 -4.30 16.15
C GLY A 115 4.14 -3.05 15.41
N ASP A 116 3.61 -2.10 16.15
CA ASP A 116 2.92 -0.92 15.60
C ASP A 116 3.75 -0.16 14.58
N ARG A 117 5.04 0.02 14.85
CA ARG A 117 5.97 0.77 14.00
C ARG A 117 6.68 -0.09 12.95
N ASP A 118 6.42 -1.40 12.89
CA ASP A 118 7.02 -2.33 11.95
C ASP A 118 6.24 -2.42 10.62
N TYR A 119 6.72 -3.26 9.68
CA TYR A 119 6.33 -3.21 8.28
C TYR A 119 5.62 -4.48 7.76
N TYR A 120 5.19 -5.38 8.66
CA TYR A 120 4.51 -6.61 8.26
C TYR A 120 3.26 -6.34 7.40
N ALA A 121 2.49 -5.30 7.72
CA ALA A 121 1.23 -5.01 7.05
C ALA A 121 1.44 -4.78 5.54
N PHE A 122 2.29 -3.83 5.14
CA PHE A 122 2.48 -3.56 3.73
C PHE A 122 3.39 -4.58 3.02
N ALA A 123 4.29 -5.24 3.75
CA ALA A 123 5.25 -6.15 3.15
C ALA A 123 4.66 -7.54 2.91
N LYS A 124 4.19 -8.20 3.96
CA LYS A 124 3.91 -9.65 3.99
C LYS A 124 2.51 -10.04 4.43
N ASN A 125 1.67 -9.13 4.91
CA ASN A 125 0.36 -9.52 5.42
C ASN A 125 -0.53 -10.09 4.30
N PRO A 126 -0.83 -11.40 4.31
CA PRO A 126 -1.60 -12.02 3.24
C PRO A 126 -3.07 -11.58 3.21
N THR A 127 -3.57 -10.95 4.28
CA THR A 127 -4.95 -10.46 4.36
C THR A 127 -5.10 -8.98 4.11
N PHE A 128 -3.99 -8.24 4.02
CA PHE A 128 -4.01 -6.84 3.63
C PHE A 128 -3.85 -6.73 2.12
N ARG A 129 -4.89 -6.31 1.41
CA ARG A 129 -4.96 -6.24 -0.05
C ARG A 129 -3.75 -5.55 -0.69
N TYR A 130 -3.31 -4.47 -0.07
CA TYR A 130 -2.23 -3.63 -0.58
C TYR A 130 -0.83 -4.11 -0.21
N ALA A 131 -0.71 -5.25 0.50
CA ALA A 131 0.59 -5.83 0.79
C ALA A 131 1.32 -6.24 -0.50
N LEU A 132 2.63 -6.06 -0.51
CA LEU A 132 3.48 -6.34 -1.67
C LEU A 132 3.34 -7.79 -2.15
N VAL A 133 3.27 -8.76 -1.22
CA VAL A 133 3.09 -10.18 -1.54
C VAL A 133 1.77 -10.48 -2.28
N ASN A 134 0.76 -9.60 -2.17
CA ASN A 134 -0.52 -9.70 -2.87
C ASN A 134 -0.50 -8.97 -4.22
N ASN A 135 0.50 -8.12 -4.43
CA ASN A 135 0.61 -7.23 -5.58
C ASN A 135 1.76 -7.60 -6.52
N GLY A 136 2.21 -8.86 -6.47
CA GLY A 136 3.17 -9.39 -7.44
C GLY A 136 4.64 -9.16 -7.08
N PHE A 137 4.97 -9.01 -5.79
CA PHE A 137 6.35 -8.90 -5.32
C PHE A 137 6.77 -10.11 -4.50
N ASP A 138 8.06 -10.45 -4.58
CA ASP A 138 8.73 -11.26 -3.58
C ASP A 138 9.39 -10.34 -2.56
N VAL A 139 9.16 -10.59 -1.27
CA VAL A 139 9.65 -9.71 -0.20
C VAL A 139 10.52 -10.51 0.76
N ILE A 140 11.77 -10.06 0.93
CA ILE A 140 12.77 -10.71 1.78
C ILE A 140 13.38 -9.73 2.79
N ALA A 141 13.75 -10.23 3.95
CA ALA A 141 14.69 -9.53 4.83
C ALA A 141 16.11 -9.72 4.27
N TYR A 142 16.89 -8.65 4.22
CA TYR A 142 18.24 -8.69 3.69
C TYR A 142 19.21 -8.05 4.68
N ARG A 143 20.30 -8.74 4.96
CA ARG A 143 21.40 -8.21 5.74
C ARG A 143 22.64 -8.15 4.88
N MET A 144 23.31 -7.01 4.88
CA MET A 144 24.57 -6.87 4.18
C MET A 144 25.65 -7.72 4.85
N THR A 145 26.32 -8.54 4.06
CA THR A 145 27.41 -9.42 4.52
C THR A 145 28.73 -8.84 4.06
N GLU A 146 29.74 -8.88 4.91
CA GLU A 146 31.09 -8.42 4.54
C GLU A 146 31.63 -9.24 3.37
N GLY A 147 32.26 -8.55 2.41
CA GLY A 147 32.83 -9.20 1.21
C GLY A 147 31.81 -9.56 0.12
N GLU A 148 30.50 -9.48 0.38
CA GLU A 148 29.45 -9.76 -0.62
C GLU A 148 28.79 -8.49 -1.14
N GLU A 149 28.44 -8.49 -2.42
CA GLU A 149 27.64 -7.41 -3.03
C GLU A 149 26.15 -7.65 -2.77
N ILE A 150 25.35 -6.57 -2.89
CA ILE A 150 23.89 -6.70 -2.88
C ILE A 150 23.49 -7.55 -4.11
N PRO A 151 22.69 -8.64 -3.94
CA PRO A 151 22.32 -9.53 -5.04
C PRO A 151 21.69 -8.81 -6.25
N GLU A 152 21.96 -9.31 -7.45
CA GLU A 152 21.49 -8.67 -8.70
C GLU A 152 19.99 -8.80 -8.91
N ASP A 153 19.38 -9.84 -8.35
CA ASP A 153 17.96 -10.11 -8.42
C ASP A 153 17.09 -9.21 -7.50
N ILE A 154 17.73 -8.46 -6.59
CA ILE A 154 17.04 -7.44 -5.79
C ILE A 154 16.74 -6.23 -6.69
N ARG A 155 15.47 -6.03 -6.98
CA ARG A 155 14.98 -4.92 -7.80
C ARG A 155 14.83 -3.63 -7.00
N ILE A 156 14.40 -3.74 -5.76
CA ILE A 156 14.17 -2.61 -4.85
C ILE A 156 14.76 -2.94 -3.48
N LEU A 157 15.58 -2.03 -2.95
CA LEU A 157 16.07 -2.10 -1.58
C LEU A 157 15.33 -1.06 -0.73
N VAL A 158 14.71 -1.51 0.35
CA VAL A 158 14.02 -0.66 1.34
C VAL A 158 14.93 -0.47 2.54
N ILE A 159 15.19 0.79 2.90
CA ILE A 159 16.03 1.19 4.03
C ILE A 159 15.20 2.15 4.88
N ALA A 160 14.80 1.73 6.08
CA ALA A 160 13.83 2.48 6.87
C ALA A 160 14.21 2.61 8.34
N ASP A 161 14.28 3.86 8.83
CA ASP A 161 14.57 4.22 10.23
C ASP A 161 15.83 3.51 10.78
N VAL A 162 16.94 3.65 10.07
CA VAL A 162 18.24 3.13 10.51
C VAL A 162 18.64 3.79 11.84
N LYS A 163 18.94 2.98 12.85
CA LYS A 163 19.26 3.45 14.20
C LYS A 163 20.76 3.41 14.52
N GLN A 164 21.51 2.64 13.77
CA GLN A 164 22.98 2.54 13.89
C GLN A 164 23.61 2.93 12.55
N PRO A 165 24.69 3.71 12.53
CA PRO A 165 25.33 4.15 11.30
C PRO A 165 25.70 2.97 10.39
N LEU A 166 25.42 3.12 9.09
CA LEU A 166 26.00 2.25 8.08
C LEU A 166 27.50 2.52 7.98
N THR A 167 28.28 1.46 7.86
CA THR A 167 29.71 1.59 7.61
C THR A 167 29.99 2.14 6.22
N GLU A 168 31.17 2.74 5.98
CA GLU A 168 31.52 3.23 4.66
C GLU A 168 31.50 2.09 3.60
N SER A 169 31.94 0.88 3.97
CA SER A 169 31.85 -0.28 3.09
C SER A 169 30.41 -0.63 2.69
N GLU A 170 29.45 -0.50 3.60
CA GLU A 170 28.02 -0.73 3.31
C GLU A 170 27.45 0.37 2.44
N LEU A 171 27.82 1.63 2.69
CA LEU A 171 27.44 2.76 1.85
C LEU A 171 27.98 2.60 0.42
N GLU A 172 29.24 2.17 0.27
CA GLU A 172 29.81 1.87 -1.04
C GLU A 172 29.08 0.71 -1.76
N LYS A 173 28.60 -0.32 -1.04
CA LYS A 173 27.78 -1.39 -1.64
C LYS A 173 26.47 -0.84 -2.16
N ILE A 174 25.85 0.07 -1.41
CA ILE A 174 24.63 0.77 -1.86
C ILE A 174 24.94 1.62 -3.10
N ASP A 175 26.07 2.34 -3.13
CA ASP A 175 26.49 3.11 -4.31
C ASP A 175 26.64 2.21 -5.54
N ARG A 176 27.32 1.04 -5.39
CA ARG A 176 27.47 0.08 -6.51
C ARG A 176 26.11 -0.51 -6.93
N TYR A 177 25.24 -0.81 -5.97
CA TYR A 177 23.87 -1.25 -6.27
C TYR A 177 23.10 -0.20 -7.06
N VAL A 178 23.18 1.07 -6.65
CA VAL A 178 22.57 2.21 -7.33
C VAL A 178 23.24 2.46 -8.69
N ALA A 179 24.56 2.33 -8.78
CA ALA A 179 25.31 2.51 -10.03
C ALA A 179 24.93 1.50 -11.12
N ARG A 180 24.51 0.29 -10.77
CA ARG A 180 24.03 -0.72 -11.73
C ARG A 180 22.52 -0.63 -12.02
N GLY A 181 21.81 0.37 -11.46
CA GLY A 181 20.38 0.63 -11.71
C GLY A 181 19.43 0.03 -10.69
N GLY A 182 19.90 -0.33 -9.49
CA GLY A 182 19.07 -0.72 -8.37
C GLY A 182 18.21 0.44 -7.87
N ASN A 183 16.97 0.17 -7.52
CA ASN A 183 16.02 1.17 -7.03
C ASN A 183 15.94 1.17 -5.49
N LEU A 184 15.67 2.33 -4.90
CA LEU A 184 15.61 2.49 -3.44
C LEU A 184 14.27 3.05 -2.97
N LEU A 185 13.82 2.60 -1.81
CA LEU A 185 12.88 3.31 -0.98
C LEU A 185 13.57 3.56 0.37
N ILE A 186 13.76 4.84 0.71
CA ILE A 186 14.41 5.26 1.96
C ILE A 186 13.37 6.01 2.78
N ALA A 187 13.22 5.63 4.05
CA ALA A 187 12.32 6.30 4.98
C ALA A 187 13.09 6.68 6.25
N GLY A 188 13.07 7.96 6.60
CA GLY A 188 13.76 8.48 7.79
C GLY A 188 12.79 8.81 8.92
N GLU A 189 13.36 9.28 10.02
CA GLU A 189 12.65 9.71 11.22
C GLU A 189 13.30 10.99 11.76
N PRO A 190 12.57 11.84 12.47
CA PRO A 190 13.17 12.95 13.21
C PRO A 190 14.25 12.48 14.20
N GLY A 191 15.32 13.26 14.34
CA GLY A 191 16.44 12.92 15.22
C GLY A 191 17.37 11.81 14.68
N ARG A 192 17.22 11.41 13.40
CA ARG A 192 18.08 10.41 12.75
C ARG A 192 19.05 10.99 11.72
N GLN A 193 19.22 12.31 11.68
CA GLN A 193 20.00 13.00 10.65
C GLN A 193 21.45 12.51 10.60
N GLU A 194 22.10 12.33 11.74
CA GLU A 194 23.49 11.87 11.81
C GLU A 194 23.69 10.48 11.21
N VAL A 195 22.67 9.62 11.29
CA VAL A 195 22.71 8.25 10.79
C VAL A 195 22.24 8.16 9.34
N MET A 196 21.22 8.94 8.99
CA MET A 196 20.57 8.82 7.67
C MET A 196 21.18 9.73 6.60
N ASN A 197 21.71 10.91 6.98
CA ASN A 197 22.27 11.85 5.99
C ASN A 197 23.47 11.29 5.23
N PRO A 198 24.42 10.54 5.83
CA PRO A 198 25.51 9.94 5.06
C PRO A 198 25.03 9.05 3.90
N LEU A 199 23.85 8.45 4.03
CA LEU A 199 23.23 7.67 2.97
C LEU A 199 22.59 8.57 1.89
N VAL A 200 21.74 9.50 2.28
CA VAL A 200 20.90 10.24 1.32
C VAL A 200 21.61 11.40 0.64
N GLU A 201 22.65 11.99 1.26
CA GLU A 201 23.47 13.04 0.67
C GLU A 201 24.19 12.59 -0.60
N ARG A 202 24.43 11.29 -0.75
CA ARG A 202 24.96 10.66 -1.96
C ARG A 202 24.05 10.88 -3.17
N PHE A 203 22.74 11.08 -2.91
CA PHE A 203 21.70 11.31 -3.91
C PHE A 203 21.25 12.77 -3.97
N GLY A 204 21.87 13.66 -3.20
CA GLY A 204 21.54 15.08 -3.13
C GLY A 204 20.32 15.39 -2.25
N VAL A 205 20.01 14.53 -1.28
CA VAL A 205 18.93 14.75 -0.31
C VAL A 205 19.51 14.89 1.09
N GLN A 206 18.83 15.64 1.94
CA GLN A 206 19.19 15.83 3.33
C GLN A 206 17.93 15.84 4.20
N PHE A 207 17.93 15.05 5.27
CA PHE A 207 16.97 15.17 6.36
C PHE A 207 17.32 16.40 7.21
N MET A 208 16.38 17.31 7.36
CA MET A 208 16.58 18.54 8.12
C MET A 208 16.50 18.26 9.63
N PRO A 209 17.24 19.01 10.47
CA PRO A 209 17.06 18.93 11.92
C PRO A 209 15.66 19.41 12.31
N GLY A 210 15.17 18.97 13.49
CA GLY A 210 13.84 19.29 13.99
C GLY A 210 12.79 18.26 13.60
N VAL A 211 11.55 18.57 13.90
CA VAL A 211 10.37 17.80 13.57
C VAL A 211 9.32 18.74 12.97
N LEU A 212 8.66 18.32 11.92
CA LEU A 212 7.57 19.10 11.36
C LEU A 212 6.35 19.04 12.26
N VAL A 213 5.71 20.18 12.45
CA VAL A 213 4.50 20.32 13.25
C VAL A 213 3.38 20.97 12.45
N GLN A 214 2.17 20.51 12.71
CA GLN A 214 0.92 21.03 12.17
C GLN A 214 -0.14 21.07 13.27
N PRO A 215 -0.06 22.02 14.22
CA PRO A 215 -0.95 22.08 15.37
C PRO A 215 -2.43 22.03 14.98
N SER A 216 -3.20 21.26 15.69
CA SER A 216 -4.64 21.14 15.51
C SER A 216 -5.34 20.93 16.87
N ARG A 217 -6.66 21.07 16.91
CA ARG A 217 -7.44 20.82 18.14
C ARG A 217 -7.68 19.36 18.43
N ASP A 218 -7.63 18.51 17.41
CA ASP A 218 -8.13 17.13 17.47
C ASP A 218 -7.01 16.10 17.39
N PHE A 219 -5.78 16.50 17.04
CA PHE A 219 -4.65 15.60 16.81
C PHE A 219 -3.36 16.18 17.34
N ASP A 220 -2.41 15.33 17.65
CA ASP A 220 -1.07 15.72 18.10
C ASP A 220 -0.37 16.62 17.09
N PRO A 221 0.44 17.57 17.55
CA PRO A 221 1.06 18.56 16.67
C PRO A 221 1.97 17.99 15.59
N ASP A 222 2.59 16.84 15.84
CA ASP A 222 3.50 16.13 14.93
C ASP A 222 2.76 15.30 13.85
N LEU A 223 1.43 15.23 13.91
CA LEU A 223 0.67 14.58 12.85
C LEU A 223 0.58 15.47 11.61
N ILE A 224 1.49 15.27 10.69
CA ILE A 224 1.49 15.97 9.40
C ILE A 224 0.46 15.33 8.46
N ARG A 225 -0.34 16.17 7.83
CA ARG A 225 -1.30 15.81 6.77
C ARG A 225 -0.70 16.21 5.42
N GLY A 226 0.17 15.34 4.91
CA GLY A 226 0.89 15.55 3.67
C GLY A 226 -0.03 15.67 2.46
N GLU A 227 0.19 16.68 1.64
CA GLU A 227 -0.55 16.97 0.42
C GLU A 227 0.22 16.53 -0.82
N LEU A 228 -0.48 15.93 -1.78
CA LEU A 228 0.10 15.55 -3.06
C LEU A 228 0.42 16.78 -3.90
N THR A 229 1.64 16.84 -4.42
CA THR A 229 2.09 17.94 -5.28
C THR A 229 1.58 17.79 -6.72
N LYS A 230 1.82 18.81 -7.55
CA LYS A 230 1.58 18.71 -8.98
C LYS A 230 2.45 17.63 -9.61
N ASP A 231 3.72 17.56 -9.24
CA ASP A 231 4.64 16.53 -9.73
C ASP A 231 4.15 15.12 -9.43
N ALA A 232 3.59 14.89 -8.23
CA ALA A 232 2.97 13.61 -7.89
C ALA A 232 1.79 13.27 -8.80
N THR A 233 0.96 14.25 -9.17
CA THR A 233 -0.19 14.01 -10.07
C THR A 233 0.23 13.66 -11.51
N GLU A 234 1.40 14.12 -11.93
CA GLU A 234 2.00 13.75 -13.21
C GLU A 234 2.62 12.34 -13.18
N MET A 235 3.05 11.86 -12.01
CA MET A 235 3.59 10.50 -11.84
C MET A 235 2.50 9.43 -11.86
N SER A 236 1.29 9.75 -11.37
CA SER A 236 0.23 8.75 -11.20
C SER A 236 -1.16 9.36 -11.32
N LEU A 237 -2.01 8.73 -12.15
CA LEU A 237 -3.44 9.06 -12.24
C LEU A 237 -4.17 8.84 -10.91
N ASN A 238 -3.69 7.92 -10.08
CA ASN A 238 -4.26 7.71 -8.76
C ASN A 238 -3.96 8.88 -7.84
N TYR A 239 -2.74 9.40 -7.87
CA TYR A 239 -2.40 10.63 -7.12
C TYR A 239 -3.22 11.84 -7.58
N ALA A 240 -3.45 11.99 -8.89
CA ALA A 240 -4.31 13.04 -9.41
C ALA A 240 -5.75 12.95 -8.85
N ASP A 241 -6.30 11.74 -8.76
CA ASP A 241 -7.62 11.52 -8.17
C ASP A 241 -7.66 11.79 -6.65
N LEU A 242 -6.63 11.37 -5.94
CA LEU A 242 -6.53 11.60 -4.50
C LEU A 242 -6.46 13.09 -4.20
N GLN A 243 -5.65 13.84 -4.97
CA GLN A 243 -5.56 15.30 -4.86
C GLN A 243 -6.92 15.96 -5.13
N LYS A 244 -7.59 15.58 -6.24
CA LYS A 244 -8.94 16.06 -6.57
C LYS A 244 -9.97 15.78 -5.46
N LYS A 245 -9.84 14.63 -4.78
CA LYS A 245 -10.70 14.23 -3.66
C LYS A 245 -10.23 14.79 -2.31
N LYS A 246 -9.19 15.62 -2.30
CA LYS A 246 -8.58 16.20 -1.10
C LYS A 246 -8.24 15.12 -0.06
N ARG A 247 -7.65 14.02 -0.51
CA ARG A 247 -7.10 13.01 0.36
C ARG A 247 -5.67 13.35 0.71
N VAL A 248 -5.26 12.96 1.90
CA VAL A 248 -3.94 13.24 2.45
C VAL A 248 -3.19 11.94 2.75
N ILE A 249 -1.89 12.06 2.87
CA ILE A 249 -1.03 11.03 3.44
C ILE A 249 -0.66 11.50 4.85
N THR A 250 -1.00 10.72 5.86
CA THR A 250 -0.67 11.04 7.25
C THR A 250 0.74 10.58 7.57
N MET A 251 1.50 11.45 8.21
CA MET A 251 2.89 11.26 8.59
C MET A 251 3.08 11.67 10.05
N PRO A 252 3.00 10.74 11.00
CA PRO A 252 3.23 11.02 12.41
C PRO A 252 4.73 11.13 12.72
N GLY A 253 5.22 12.31 13.03
CA GLY A 253 6.62 12.56 13.31
C GLY A 253 7.49 12.72 12.06
N ALA A 254 7.08 13.53 11.10
CA ALA A 254 7.84 13.77 9.88
C ALA A 254 8.99 14.75 10.08
N THR A 255 10.09 14.52 9.38
CA THR A 255 11.17 15.49 9.18
C THR A 255 11.09 16.13 7.79
N ALA A 256 11.46 17.40 7.69
CA ALA A 256 11.56 18.08 6.41
C ALA A 256 12.72 17.54 5.57
N LEU A 257 12.54 17.50 4.26
CA LEU A 257 13.57 17.10 3.30
C LEU A 257 14.09 18.33 2.54
N ASN A 258 15.41 18.49 2.52
CA ASN A 258 16.09 19.41 1.61
C ASN A 258 16.71 18.61 0.45
N TYR A 259 16.89 19.23 -0.72
CA TYR A 259 17.45 18.53 -1.86
C TYR A 259 18.19 19.47 -2.82
N THR A 260 19.14 18.88 -3.57
CA THR A 260 19.86 19.51 -4.67
C THR A 260 19.74 18.65 -5.91
N MET A 261 20.08 19.22 -7.08
CA MET A 261 20.08 18.46 -8.36
C MET A 261 21.51 18.24 -8.91
N ASP A 262 22.53 18.43 -8.09
CA ASP A 262 23.94 18.35 -8.46
C ASP A 262 24.49 16.91 -8.51
N LYS A 263 23.75 15.94 -7.98
CA LYS A 263 24.10 14.49 -7.97
C LYS A 263 23.61 13.69 -9.20
N GLY A 264 23.13 14.39 -10.22
CA GLY A 264 22.70 13.77 -11.48
C GLY A 264 21.32 13.13 -11.42
N PHE A 265 20.56 13.36 -10.36
CA PHE A 265 19.16 12.98 -10.26
C PHE A 265 18.25 14.18 -10.53
N MET A 266 17.17 13.94 -11.25
CA MET A 266 16.02 14.82 -11.25
C MET A 266 15.23 14.55 -9.98
N VAL A 267 15.02 15.56 -9.15
CA VAL A 267 14.30 15.46 -7.88
C VAL A 267 12.96 16.13 -8.02
N ARG A 268 11.88 15.44 -7.62
CA ARG A 268 10.50 15.92 -7.64
C ARG A 268 9.88 15.73 -6.26
N PRO A 269 9.38 16.78 -5.61
CA PRO A 269 8.57 16.61 -4.41
C PRO A 269 7.27 15.86 -4.74
N VAL A 270 7.01 14.79 -4.00
CA VAL A 270 5.77 13.99 -4.11
C VAL A 270 4.74 14.46 -3.10
N LEU A 271 5.19 14.70 -1.88
CA LEU A 271 4.36 15.21 -0.78
C LEU A 271 5.02 16.45 -0.17
N THR A 272 4.17 17.40 0.19
CA THR A 272 4.55 18.58 0.98
C THR A 272 3.63 18.74 2.18
N THR A 273 4.06 19.53 3.16
CA THR A 273 3.15 20.04 4.19
C THR A 273 2.09 20.96 3.57
N HIS A 274 1.05 21.23 4.32
CA HIS A 274 0.08 22.27 3.99
C HIS A 274 0.78 23.65 3.89
N ASP A 275 0.22 24.57 3.12
CA ASP A 275 0.81 25.89 2.85
C ASP A 275 0.78 26.83 4.05
N THR A 276 -0.06 26.57 5.03
CA THR A 276 -0.22 27.38 6.24
C THR A 276 -0.29 26.52 7.50
N GLY A 277 0.13 27.07 8.64
CA GLY A 277 0.07 26.41 9.95
C GLY A 277 1.03 25.24 10.11
N CYS A 278 2.08 25.17 9.31
CA CYS A 278 3.13 24.15 9.41
C CYS A 278 4.50 24.81 9.52
N TRP A 279 5.33 24.33 10.42
CA TRP A 279 6.72 24.75 10.53
C TRP A 279 7.62 23.60 10.98
N ASN A 280 8.91 23.80 10.87
CA ASN A 280 9.90 22.88 11.39
C ASN A 280 10.26 23.31 12.81
N GLU A 281 9.78 22.56 13.80
CA GLU A 281 10.01 22.77 15.23
C GLU A 281 11.42 22.27 15.61
N ILE A 282 12.22 23.15 16.21
CA ILE A 282 13.62 22.87 16.49
C ILE A 282 13.88 22.82 18.01
N GLU A 283 13.10 23.54 18.79
CA GLU A 283 13.33 23.73 20.24
C GLU A 283 12.53 22.76 21.09
N THR A 284 11.23 22.61 20.79
CA THR A 284 10.33 21.77 21.60
C THR A 284 10.63 20.29 21.38
N ARG A 285 10.95 19.60 22.46
CA ARG A 285 11.27 18.16 22.43
C ARG A 285 10.12 17.27 22.84
N ASP A 286 9.26 17.75 23.72
CA ASP A 286 8.07 17.05 24.21
C ASP A 286 6.81 17.72 23.64
N LEU A 287 6.46 17.34 22.43
CA LEU A 287 5.31 17.90 21.71
C LEU A 287 3.95 17.56 22.33
N LEU A 288 3.92 16.65 23.31
CA LEU A 288 2.68 16.26 24.00
C LEU A 288 2.44 17.10 25.25
N ASN A 289 3.48 17.46 25.99
CA ASN A 289 3.37 18.11 27.28
C ASN A 289 3.83 19.57 27.28
N GLU A 290 4.56 20.01 26.26
CA GLU A 290 5.04 21.39 26.10
C GLU A 290 4.22 22.13 25.04
N PRO A 291 3.97 23.44 25.22
CA PRO A 291 3.33 24.23 24.18
C PRO A 291 4.17 24.27 22.90
N VAL A 292 3.54 23.97 21.76
CA VAL A 292 4.17 24.04 20.45
C VAL A 292 3.78 25.36 19.80
N GLU A 293 4.69 26.33 19.83
CA GLU A 293 4.48 27.68 19.33
C GLU A 293 5.63 28.09 18.43
N LEU A 294 5.31 28.65 17.26
CA LEU A 294 6.30 29.10 16.28
C LEU A 294 7.24 30.16 16.93
N ASN A 295 8.56 29.88 16.95
CA ASN A 295 9.60 30.80 17.43
C ASN A 295 10.52 31.25 16.29
N PRO A 296 10.25 32.42 15.64
CA PRO A 296 11.11 32.90 14.56
C PRO A 296 12.53 33.26 15.04
N VAL A 297 12.74 33.52 16.36
CA VAL A 297 14.05 33.83 16.90
C VAL A 297 14.96 32.60 16.92
N ALA A 298 14.38 31.41 17.09
CA ALA A 298 15.09 30.16 16.98
C ALA A 298 15.38 29.74 15.52
N GLY A 299 14.88 30.49 14.56
CA GLY A 299 15.03 30.20 13.14
C GLY A 299 13.89 29.43 12.56
N GLU A 300 12.83 29.18 13.33
CA GLU A 300 11.63 28.50 12.85
C GLU A 300 10.86 29.41 11.90
N LYS A 301 10.29 28.78 10.88
CA LYS A 301 9.55 29.50 9.85
C LYS A 301 8.35 28.70 9.39
N GLU A 302 7.21 29.34 9.35
CA GLU A 302 6.04 28.78 8.67
C GLU A 302 6.28 28.68 7.17
N GLY A 303 5.93 27.56 6.59
CA GLY A 303 6.14 27.35 5.16
C GLY A 303 5.74 25.97 4.64
N VAL A 304 5.97 25.77 3.36
CA VAL A 304 5.76 24.49 2.66
C VAL A 304 7.06 23.70 2.68
N TYR A 305 7.02 22.51 3.26
CA TYR A 305 8.17 21.63 3.39
C TYR A 305 7.97 20.35 2.61
N PRO A 306 8.92 19.94 1.77
CA PRO A 306 8.91 18.61 1.18
C PRO A 306 9.05 17.55 2.27
N ILE A 307 8.21 16.51 2.20
CA ILE A 307 8.20 15.38 3.14
C ILE A 307 8.29 14.03 2.42
N ALA A 308 8.15 14.02 1.10
CA ALA A 308 8.46 12.87 0.26
C ALA A 308 9.01 13.35 -1.08
N LEU A 309 10.10 12.72 -1.53
CA LEU A 309 10.79 13.02 -2.78
C LEU A 309 10.87 11.80 -3.68
N ALA A 310 10.71 12.00 -4.99
CA ALA A 310 11.01 11.03 -6.03
C ALA A 310 12.22 11.51 -6.81
N LEU A 311 13.26 10.68 -6.86
CA LEU A 311 14.49 10.96 -7.59
C LEU A 311 14.57 10.00 -8.76
N SER A 312 14.91 10.51 -9.94
CA SER A 312 15.12 9.68 -11.11
C SER A 312 16.31 10.12 -11.94
N ARG A 313 16.96 9.16 -12.61
CA ARG A 313 17.99 9.43 -13.63
C ARG A 313 17.92 8.40 -14.74
N LYS A 314 18.26 8.82 -15.96
CA LYS A 314 18.34 7.91 -17.10
C LYS A 314 19.61 7.06 -17.03
N MET A 315 19.46 5.75 -17.28
CA MET A 315 20.53 4.77 -17.36
C MET A 315 20.34 3.92 -18.62
N GLY A 316 20.88 4.39 -19.74
CA GLY A 316 20.63 3.76 -21.05
C GLY A 316 19.14 3.81 -21.40
N ASN A 317 18.54 2.64 -21.60
CA ASN A 317 17.12 2.49 -21.93
C ASN A 317 16.20 2.36 -20.69
N ARG A 318 16.75 2.45 -19.48
CA ARG A 318 16.02 2.35 -18.22
C ARG A 318 16.11 3.65 -17.44
N GLU A 319 15.21 3.85 -16.52
CA GLU A 319 15.25 4.90 -15.53
C GLU A 319 15.47 4.30 -14.15
N GLN A 320 16.51 4.75 -13.47
CA GLN A 320 16.72 4.43 -12.08
C GLN A 320 15.90 5.37 -11.21
N ARG A 321 15.35 4.86 -10.10
CA ARG A 321 14.36 5.55 -9.30
C ARG A 321 14.61 5.34 -7.81
N ILE A 322 14.49 6.43 -7.06
CA ILE A 322 14.62 6.43 -5.59
C ILE A 322 13.44 7.20 -5.01
N ILE A 323 12.81 6.66 -3.98
CA ILE A 323 11.82 7.37 -3.15
C ILE A 323 12.47 7.65 -1.80
N VAL A 324 12.36 8.88 -1.32
CA VAL A 324 12.78 9.28 0.03
C VAL A 324 11.58 9.83 0.78
N LEU A 325 11.28 9.27 1.95
CA LEU A 325 10.19 9.66 2.83
C LEU A 325 10.77 10.28 4.11
N GLY A 326 10.22 11.41 4.54
CA GLY A 326 10.60 12.10 5.77
C GLY A 326 10.04 11.46 7.05
N ASP A 327 9.28 10.39 6.92
CA ASP A 327 8.66 9.65 8.00
C ASP A 327 8.57 8.16 7.64
N ALA A 328 9.10 7.31 8.49
CA ALA A 328 9.00 5.87 8.34
C ALA A 328 7.69 5.29 8.89
N ASP A 329 7.03 5.99 9.80
CA ASP A 329 5.76 5.55 10.39
C ASP A 329 4.59 5.65 9.41
N CYS A 330 4.67 6.50 8.39
CA CYS A 330 3.57 6.68 7.42
C CYS A 330 3.15 5.40 6.67
N ILE A 331 4.02 4.39 6.63
CA ILE A 331 3.74 3.07 6.04
C ILE A 331 3.82 1.94 7.07
N SER A 332 3.82 2.26 8.36
CA SER A 332 3.86 1.29 9.46
C SER A 332 2.57 0.50 9.62
N ASN A 333 2.64 -0.58 10.40
CA ASN A 333 1.48 -1.43 10.69
C ASN A 333 0.33 -0.64 11.30
N SER A 334 0.62 0.21 12.28
CA SER A 334 -0.41 1.01 12.97
C SER A 334 -0.99 2.08 12.05
N GLU A 335 -0.15 2.82 11.31
CA GLU A 335 -0.63 3.93 10.49
C GLU A 335 -1.51 3.46 9.32
N LEU A 336 -1.18 2.32 8.72
CA LEU A 336 -2.00 1.72 7.66
C LEU A 336 -3.38 1.24 8.13
N MET A 337 -3.52 0.93 9.41
CA MET A 337 -4.77 0.48 10.02
C MET A 337 -5.49 1.59 10.79
N MET A 338 -4.85 2.75 10.94
CA MET A 338 -5.38 3.86 11.74
C MET A 338 -6.54 4.56 11.04
N TYR A 339 -7.63 4.69 11.77
CA TYR A 339 -8.76 5.54 11.36
C TYR A 339 -8.82 6.79 12.24
N ARG A 340 -8.71 7.96 11.62
CA ARG A 340 -8.88 9.26 12.30
C ARG A 340 -10.13 9.95 11.77
N LYS A 341 -11.07 10.22 12.67
CA LYS A 341 -12.31 10.91 12.31
C LYS A 341 -12.00 12.29 11.73
N GLY A 342 -12.52 12.58 10.54
CA GLY A 342 -12.29 13.85 9.84
C GLY A 342 -11.09 13.87 8.90
N ILE A 343 -10.16 12.94 9.00
CA ILE A 343 -9.03 12.80 8.10
C ILE A 343 -9.32 11.72 7.04
N LYS A 344 -9.20 12.10 5.77
CA LYS A 344 -9.34 11.16 4.64
C LYS A 344 -7.94 10.64 4.23
N ALA A 345 -7.31 9.89 5.11
CA ALA A 345 -5.99 9.32 4.84
C ALA A 345 -6.03 8.29 3.70
N SER A 346 -4.92 8.17 2.98
CA SER A 346 -4.74 7.21 1.87
C SER A 346 -3.31 6.67 1.82
N ASN A 347 -2.73 6.33 2.96
CA ASN A 347 -1.35 5.87 3.09
C ASN A 347 -1.06 4.59 2.29
N PHE A 348 -2.04 3.68 2.15
CA PHE A 348 -1.90 2.52 1.27
C PHE A 348 -1.67 2.91 -0.21
N SER A 349 -2.18 4.07 -0.63
CA SER A 349 -1.93 4.57 -1.99
C SER A 349 -0.50 5.05 -2.16
N LEU A 350 0.13 5.60 -1.10
CA LEU A 350 1.55 5.94 -1.14
C LEU A 350 2.40 4.69 -1.44
N ILE A 351 2.13 3.58 -0.74
CA ILE A 351 2.81 2.30 -0.99
C ILE A 351 2.59 1.85 -2.44
N THR A 352 1.33 1.71 -2.83
CA THR A 352 0.96 1.19 -4.16
C THR A 352 1.61 1.99 -5.28
N GLU A 353 1.53 3.33 -5.23
CA GLU A 353 2.06 4.18 -6.30
C GLU A 353 3.59 4.31 -6.24
N SER A 354 4.21 4.31 -5.05
CA SER A 354 5.67 4.29 -4.92
C SER A 354 6.27 3.02 -5.51
N PHE A 355 5.76 1.85 -5.17
CA PHE A 355 6.27 0.59 -5.72
C PHE A 355 5.95 0.42 -7.20
N ARG A 356 4.79 0.90 -7.67
CA ARG A 356 4.49 0.95 -9.11
C ARG A 356 5.48 1.83 -9.85
N TRP A 357 5.78 3.00 -9.33
CA TRP A 357 6.75 3.89 -9.94
C TRP A 357 8.16 3.28 -9.90
N LEU A 358 8.60 2.69 -8.80
CA LEU A 358 9.90 2.02 -8.68
C LEU A 358 10.06 0.81 -9.62
N THR A 359 8.98 0.24 -10.14
CA THR A 359 9.00 -0.89 -11.11
C THR A 359 8.61 -0.48 -12.51
N ASP A 360 8.67 0.81 -12.85
CA ASP A 360 8.31 1.34 -14.18
C ASP A 360 6.86 1.02 -14.61
N GLY A 361 5.96 0.96 -13.65
CA GLY A 361 4.54 0.65 -13.89
C GLY A 361 4.22 -0.83 -14.01
N GLU A 362 5.20 -1.70 -13.86
CA GLU A 362 5.03 -3.14 -14.06
C GLU A 362 4.24 -3.78 -12.91
N PHE A 363 4.53 -3.41 -11.66
CA PHE A 363 3.87 -3.86 -10.44
C PHE A 363 3.77 -2.73 -9.41
N PRO A 364 2.71 -2.66 -8.60
CA PRO A 364 1.42 -3.37 -8.73
C PRO A 364 0.75 -3.12 -10.08
N VAL A 365 0.02 -4.14 -10.57
CA VAL A 365 -0.66 -4.02 -11.88
C VAL A 365 -1.69 -2.90 -11.85
N ASN A 366 -1.63 -2.00 -12.82
CA ASN A 366 -2.62 -0.94 -12.95
C ASN A 366 -3.82 -1.44 -13.76
N THR A 367 -4.93 -1.71 -13.09
CA THR A 367 -6.19 -2.13 -13.72
C THR A 367 -7.16 -0.96 -13.91
N ARG A 368 -6.71 0.25 -13.68
CA ARG A 368 -7.52 1.45 -13.78
C ARG A 368 -7.90 1.72 -15.22
N ARG A 369 -9.18 1.93 -15.44
CA ARG A 369 -9.72 2.35 -16.73
C ARG A 369 -10.08 3.82 -16.67
N PRO A 370 -9.96 4.57 -17.79
CA PRO A 370 -10.54 5.91 -17.87
C PRO A 370 -12.00 5.87 -17.46
N ASP A 371 -12.45 6.88 -16.72
CA ASP A 371 -13.86 7.00 -16.43
C ASP A 371 -14.63 7.01 -17.75
N PRO A 372 -15.74 6.26 -17.87
CA PRO A 372 -16.58 6.33 -19.06
C PRO A 372 -16.99 7.79 -19.30
N ALA A 373 -16.98 8.22 -20.54
CA ALA A 373 -17.33 9.58 -20.90
C ALA A 373 -18.77 9.98 -20.45
N ASP A 374 -19.58 8.99 -20.11
CA ASP A 374 -20.98 9.14 -19.70
C ASP A 374 -21.21 8.54 -18.29
N THR A 375 -20.58 9.14 -17.28
CA THR A 375 -20.73 8.73 -15.87
C THR A 375 -21.78 9.53 -15.11
N SER A 376 -22.29 10.62 -15.66
CA SER A 376 -23.27 11.46 -15.00
C SER A 376 -24.48 11.72 -15.88
N ILE A 377 -25.63 11.23 -15.45
CA ILE A 377 -26.92 11.71 -16.01
C ILE A 377 -27.18 13.08 -15.38
N SER A 378 -26.84 14.13 -16.10
CA SER A 378 -27.15 15.53 -15.69
C SER A 378 -28.61 15.84 -15.96
N LEU A 379 -29.53 15.31 -15.14
CA LEU A 379 -30.94 15.67 -15.16
C LEU A 379 -31.22 16.67 -14.05
N GLU A 380 -31.84 17.77 -14.38
CA GLU A 380 -32.42 18.65 -13.37
C GLU A 380 -33.45 17.90 -12.53
N LEU A 381 -33.52 18.22 -11.25
CA LEU A 381 -34.46 17.59 -10.31
C LEU A 381 -35.91 17.69 -10.77
N SER A 382 -36.27 18.76 -11.50
CA SER A 382 -37.56 19.00 -12.13
C SER A 382 -37.89 17.97 -13.22
N SER A 383 -36.89 17.58 -14.00
CA SER A 383 -37.03 16.64 -15.12
C SER A 383 -37.09 15.19 -14.64
N MET A 384 -36.55 14.88 -13.44
CA MET A 384 -36.51 13.52 -12.89
C MET A 384 -37.91 12.92 -12.69
N LYS A 385 -38.92 13.73 -12.37
CA LYS A 385 -40.31 13.29 -12.26
C LYS A 385 -40.82 12.74 -13.58
N TRP A 386 -40.55 13.43 -14.67
CA TRP A 386 -40.99 13.04 -16.02
C TRP A 386 -40.27 11.78 -16.52
N VAL A 387 -38.99 11.69 -16.26
CA VAL A 387 -38.21 10.49 -16.57
C VAL A 387 -38.74 9.28 -15.82
N LYS A 388 -39.09 9.44 -14.55
CA LYS A 388 -39.70 8.37 -13.74
C LYS A 388 -41.06 7.94 -14.28
N VAL A 389 -41.91 8.89 -14.66
CA VAL A 389 -43.24 8.61 -15.28
C VAL A 389 -43.03 7.89 -16.61
N MET A 390 -42.08 8.31 -17.41
CA MET A 390 -41.80 7.70 -18.72
C MET A 390 -41.35 6.24 -18.58
N PHE A 391 -40.36 5.95 -17.71
CA PHE A 391 -39.80 4.60 -17.58
C PHE A 391 -40.66 3.65 -16.74
N VAL A 392 -41.34 4.13 -15.72
CA VAL A 392 -42.15 3.30 -14.82
C VAL A 392 -43.63 3.20 -15.28
N GLY A 393 -44.13 4.20 -16.01
CA GLY A 393 -45.49 4.23 -16.47
C GLY A 393 -45.63 4.00 -17.98
N ILE A 394 -45.19 4.95 -18.79
CA ILE A 394 -45.48 4.97 -20.24
C ILE A 394 -44.81 3.77 -20.96
N LEU A 395 -43.55 3.49 -20.71
CA LEU A 395 -42.83 2.44 -21.40
C LEU A 395 -43.39 1.03 -21.10
N PRO A 396 -43.70 0.63 -19.86
CA PRO A 396 -44.37 -0.64 -19.59
C PRO A 396 -45.76 -0.75 -20.22
N LEU A 397 -46.55 0.34 -20.22
CA LEU A 397 -47.90 0.35 -20.86
C LEU A 397 -47.81 0.16 -22.37
N LEU A 398 -46.83 0.81 -23.02
CA LEU A 398 -46.59 0.60 -24.46
C LEU A 398 -46.19 -0.84 -24.78
N LEU A 399 -45.30 -1.42 -23.93
CA LEU A 399 -44.88 -2.83 -24.11
C LEU A 399 -46.07 -3.80 -23.93
N ILE A 400 -46.93 -3.56 -22.95
CA ILE A 400 -48.17 -4.34 -22.73
C ILE A 400 -49.10 -4.17 -23.93
N GLY A 401 -49.32 -2.94 -24.39
CA GLY A 401 -50.14 -2.68 -25.57
C GLY A 401 -49.64 -3.37 -26.83
N CYS A 402 -48.34 -3.30 -27.10
CA CYS A 402 -47.69 -4.03 -28.18
C CYS A 402 -47.86 -5.55 -28.01
N GLY A 403 -47.70 -6.06 -26.79
CA GLY A 403 -47.94 -7.49 -26.50
C GLY A 403 -49.33 -7.95 -26.78
N ILE A 404 -50.34 -7.18 -26.38
CA ILE A 404 -51.76 -7.44 -26.65
C ILE A 404 -52.05 -7.38 -28.15
N LEU A 405 -51.53 -6.41 -28.89
CA LEU A 405 -51.70 -6.33 -30.34
C LEU A 405 -51.09 -7.51 -31.09
N ILE A 406 -49.88 -7.94 -30.68
CA ILE A 406 -49.23 -9.12 -31.24
C ILE A 406 -50.02 -10.39 -30.92
N TRP A 407 -50.53 -10.55 -29.71
CA TRP A 407 -51.35 -11.64 -29.28
C TRP A 407 -52.69 -11.71 -30.07
N HIS A 408 -53.36 -10.57 -30.23
CA HIS A 408 -54.60 -10.49 -31.06
C HIS A 408 -54.34 -10.86 -32.51
N ARG A 409 -53.25 -10.36 -33.08
CA ARG A 409 -52.88 -10.65 -34.48
C ARG A 409 -52.52 -12.15 -34.69
N ARG A 410 -51.98 -12.80 -33.68
CA ARG A 410 -51.66 -14.24 -33.72
C ARG A 410 -52.90 -15.15 -33.52
N ARG A 411 -53.92 -14.69 -32.82
CA ARG A 411 -55.20 -15.41 -32.62
C ARG A 411 -56.16 -15.32 -33.80
N GLY A 412 -55.98 -14.36 -34.66
CA GLY A 412 -56.81 -14.17 -35.85
C GLY A 412 -56.24 -14.81 -37.14
N ARG A 413 -55.19 -15.59 -36.98
CA ARG A 413 -54.63 -16.49 -37.96
C ARG A 413 -54.80 -17.92 -37.44
#